data_84e8e2ae10001e98c53558d9dfce7ed5
#
_entry.id   84e8e2ae10001e98c53558d9dfce7ed5
#
_cell.length_a   1.000
_cell.length_b   1.000
_cell.length_c   1.000
_cell.angle_alpha   90.00
_cell.angle_beta   90.00
_cell.angle_gamma   90.00
#
_symmetry.space_group_name_H-M   'P 1'
#
loop_
_entity.id
_entity.type
_entity.pdbx_description
1 polymer ?
#
loop_
_entity_poly.entity_id
_entity_poly.type
_entity_poly.pdbx_seq_one_letter_code
_entity_poly.pdbx_strand_id
1 'polypeptide(L)'
;MAQDTTELVVASGGDIFVAPVGATIPSNPTTALSADWVQLGLIDDDGAKFNRSVTLQEFKAWQRRMPVRRDVSEEEMTATFSLEQWNAENFAFAFGGGEVIETSPGIFKYEFPTGDDALDEKALVIRWNDGDRNYQIAFDRGNVTEQVEVALKRSDLAQLPIGYKALAAPGSDAIGVSFVTDDPAFTPVGS
;
A
#
# COMPACT_ATOMS: atom_id res chain seq x y z
N MET A 1 3.56 -32.02 -3.66
CA MET A 1 3.85 -30.94 -4.62
C MET A 1 5.23 -31.21 -5.20
N ALA A 2 5.36 -31.25 -6.52
CA ALA A 2 6.67 -31.25 -7.16
C ALA A 2 7.27 -29.83 -7.03
N GLN A 3 8.59 -29.74 -6.98
CA GLN A 3 9.26 -28.44 -7.07
C GLN A 3 9.13 -27.94 -8.50
N ASP A 4 8.43 -26.83 -8.69
CA ASP A 4 8.26 -26.20 -10.01
C ASP A 4 8.94 -24.83 -10.02
N THR A 5 9.95 -24.69 -10.85
CA THR A 5 10.70 -23.44 -10.97
C THR A 5 9.92 -22.38 -11.78
N THR A 6 8.85 -22.78 -12.47
CA THR A 6 7.99 -21.83 -13.20
C THR A 6 7.06 -21.04 -12.28
N GLU A 7 6.88 -21.50 -11.03
CA GLU A 7 6.10 -20.81 -10.00
C GLU A 7 6.93 -19.76 -9.22
N LEU A 8 8.22 -19.62 -9.51
CA LEU A 8 9.05 -18.57 -8.94
C LEU A 8 8.69 -17.23 -9.58
N VAL A 9 8.58 -16.20 -8.76
CA VAL A 9 8.23 -14.83 -9.19
C VAL A 9 9.38 -13.89 -8.85
N VAL A 10 9.81 -13.11 -9.85
CA VAL A 10 10.79 -12.04 -9.69
C VAL A 10 10.13 -10.73 -10.11
N ALA A 11 9.84 -9.86 -9.15
CA ALA A 11 9.36 -8.52 -9.46
C ALA A 11 10.52 -7.70 -10.03
N SER A 12 10.63 -7.64 -11.36
CA SER A 12 11.70 -6.90 -12.05
C SER A 12 11.47 -5.38 -12.09
N GLY A 13 10.29 -4.93 -11.68
CA GLY A 13 9.87 -3.55 -11.58
C GLY A 13 8.39 -3.49 -11.24
N GLY A 14 7.93 -2.35 -10.79
CA GLY A 14 6.53 -2.14 -10.44
C GLY A 14 6.18 -0.67 -10.35
N ASP A 15 4.89 -0.41 -10.43
CA ASP A 15 4.31 0.92 -10.36
C ASP A 15 3.35 1.01 -9.17
N ILE A 16 3.35 2.15 -8.49
CA ILE A 16 2.42 2.46 -7.40
C ILE A 16 1.54 3.62 -7.80
N PHE A 17 0.25 3.45 -7.59
CA PHE A 17 -0.77 4.43 -7.92
C PHE A 17 -1.62 4.72 -6.70
N VAL A 18 -2.04 5.98 -6.56
CA VAL A 18 -2.99 6.43 -5.54
C VAL A 18 -4.17 7.13 -6.19
N ALA A 19 -5.33 7.05 -5.54
CA ALA A 19 -6.54 7.72 -5.98
C ALA A 19 -7.40 8.10 -4.77
N PRO A 20 -8.40 8.98 -4.94
CA PRO A 20 -9.43 9.19 -3.93
C PRO A 20 -10.15 7.89 -3.59
N VAL A 21 -10.60 7.78 -2.33
CA VAL A 21 -11.40 6.62 -1.89
C VAL A 21 -12.65 6.47 -2.75
N GLY A 22 -12.94 5.25 -3.18
CA GLY A 22 -14.05 4.93 -4.09
C GLY A 22 -13.70 4.95 -5.57
N ALA A 23 -12.46 5.26 -5.94
CA ALA A 23 -12.00 5.10 -7.31
C ALA A 23 -12.09 3.63 -7.76
N THR A 24 -12.50 3.41 -9.00
CA THR A 24 -12.69 2.06 -9.54
C THR A 24 -11.35 1.33 -9.64
N ILE A 25 -11.26 0.18 -8.97
CA ILE A 25 -10.12 -0.73 -9.04
C ILE A 25 -10.43 -1.80 -10.10
N PRO A 26 -9.61 -1.93 -11.16
CA PRO A 26 -9.83 -2.96 -12.17
C PRO A 26 -9.67 -4.37 -11.60
N SER A 27 -10.53 -5.27 -12.02
CA SER A 27 -10.46 -6.71 -11.70
C SER A 27 -9.43 -7.49 -12.55
N ASN A 28 -8.73 -6.80 -13.45
CA ASN A 28 -7.67 -7.39 -14.28
C ASN A 28 -6.42 -6.50 -14.15
N PRO A 29 -5.24 -7.06 -13.80
CA PRO A 29 -4.02 -6.29 -13.55
C PRO A 29 -3.50 -5.55 -14.78
N THR A 30 -3.87 -5.97 -16.00
CA THR A 30 -3.45 -5.34 -17.25
C THR A 30 -4.39 -4.22 -17.72
N THR A 31 -5.58 -4.09 -17.12
CA THR A 31 -6.52 -3.03 -17.48
C THR A 31 -5.97 -1.67 -17.05
N ALA A 32 -6.04 -0.69 -17.95
CA ALA A 32 -5.63 0.68 -17.63
C ALA A 32 -6.46 1.25 -16.48
N LEU A 33 -5.80 1.96 -15.57
CA LEU A 33 -6.42 2.71 -14.50
C LEU A 33 -7.13 3.96 -15.07
N SER A 34 -8.22 4.41 -14.40
CA SER A 34 -8.89 5.65 -14.77
C SER A 34 -8.00 6.87 -14.53
N ALA A 35 -8.41 8.04 -15.04
CA ALA A 35 -7.69 9.29 -14.86
C ALA A 35 -7.61 9.78 -13.40
N ASP A 36 -8.41 9.19 -12.50
CA ASP A 36 -8.37 9.51 -11.07
C ASP A 36 -7.13 8.94 -10.36
N TRP A 37 -6.46 7.98 -11.00
CA TRP A 37 -5.26 7.34 -10.46
C TRP A 37 -4.01 8.10 -10.85
N VAL A 38 -3.25 8.49 -9.86
CA VAL A 38 -1.96 9.20 -9.99
C VAL A 38 -0.84 8.22 -9.71
N GLN A 39 0.12 8.10 -10.63
CA GLN A 39 1.33 7.32 -10.45
C GLN A 39 2.32 8.09 -9.58
N LEU A 40 2.85 7.46 -8.53
CA LEU A 40 3.80 8.10 -7.59
C LEU A 40 5.23 8.19 -8.14
N GLY A 41 5.49 7.63 -9.33
CA GLY A 41 6.79 7.73 -10.00
C GLY A 41 7.81 6.71 -9.50
N LEU A 42 9.08 7.11 -9.40
CA LEU A 42 10.19 6.19 -9.08
C LEU A 42 10.18 5.81 -7.59
N ILE A 43 10.40 4.54 -7.36
CA ILE A 43 10.53 3.89 -6.06
C ILE A 43 11.97 3.40 -5.95
N ASP A 44 12.51 3.31 -4.74
CA ASP A 44 13.84 2.79 -4.50
C ASP A 44 13.99 1.30 -4.91
N ASP A 45 15.21 0.82 -4.99
CA ASP A 45 15.54 -0.54 -5.46
C ASP A 45 15.13 -1.65 -4.47
N ASP A 46 14.79 -1.30 -3.22
CA ASP A 46 14.17 -2.21 -2.24
C ASP A 46 12.71 -2.57 -2.61
N GLY A 47 12.08 -1.80 -3.50
CA GLY A 47 10.73 -2.00 -4.01
C GLY A 47 9.64 -1.76 -2.97
N ALA A 48 8.49 -2.42 -3.18
CA ALA A 48 7.35 -2.35 -2.27
C ALA A 48 7.20 -3.64 -1.47
N LYS A 49 6.86 -3.50 -0.20
CA LYS A 49 6.58 -4.63 0.71
C LYS A 49 5.14 -4.50 1.20
N PHE A 50 4.42 -5.61 1.26
CA PHE A 50 3.11 -5.66 1.89
C PHE A 50 3.08 -6.76 2.94
N ASN A 51 2.37 -6.49 4.04
CA ASN A 51 2.31 -7.39 5.18
C ASN A 51 0.89 -7.47 5.76
N ARG A 52 0.49 -8.66 6.17
CA ARG A 52 -0.72 -8.91 6.95
C ARG A 52 -0.34 -9.31 8.36
N SER A 53 -0.82 -8.59 9.35
CA SER A 53 -0.66 -8.89 10.77
C SER A 53 -2.00 -9.22 11.40
N VAL A 54 -2.03 -10.24 12.25
CA VAL A 54 -3.23 -10.65 12.99
C VAL A 54 -2.88 -10.81 14.46
N THR A 55 -3.56 -10.07 15.31
CA THR A 55 -3.45 -10.18 16.76
C THR A 55 -4.56 -11.10 17.29
N LEU A 56 -4.17 -12.11 18.04
CA LEU A 56 -5.10 -13.09 18.61
C LEU A 56 -5.28 -12.83 20.10
N GLN A 57 -6.52 -12.76 20.54
CA GLN A 57 -6.87 -12.80 21.96
C GLN A 57 -7.10 -14.24 22.38
N GLU A 58 -6.39 -14.67 23.43
CA GLU A 58 -6.52 -16.00 24.00
C GLU A 58 -7.41 -15.99 25.23
N PHE A 59 -8.39 -16.91 25.27
CA PHE A 59 -9.24 -17.16 26.43
C PHE A 59 -8.77 -18.41 27.13
N LYS A 60 -8.49 -18.31 28.44
CA LYS A 60 -8.01 -19.41 29.29
C LYS A 60 -9.07 -19.78 30.32
N ALA A 61 -9.23 -21.06 30.58
CA ALA A 61 -10.04 -21.55 31.69
C ALA A 61 -9.13 -21.87 32.91
N TRP A 62 -9.64 -21.61 34.10
CA TRP A 62 -8.89 -21.89 35.35
C TRP A 62 -8.34 -23.31 35.42
N GLN A 63 -9.14 -24.29 34.97
CA GLN A 63 -8.81 -25.70 35.04
C GLN A 63 -7.85 -26.19 33.95
N ARG A 64 -7.46 -25.32 33.00
CA ARG A 64 -6.63 -25.69 31.83
C ARG A 64 -5.45 -24.74 31.67
N ARG A 65 -4.26 -25.32 31.44
CA ARG A 65 -3.04 -24.53 31.16
C ARG A 65 -3.01 -23.96 29.74
N MET A 66 -3.65 -24.67 28.80
CA MET A 66 -3.73 -24.22 27.39
C MET A 66 -4.94 -23.35 27.17
N PRO A 67 -4.88 -22.35 26.25
CA PRO A 67 -6.04 -21.58 25.88
C PRO A 67 -7.18 -22.50 25.38
N VAL A 68 -8.41 -22.19 25.79
CA VAL A 68 -9.61 -22.91 25.36
C VAL A 68 -10.23 -22.36 24.11
N ARG A 69 -9.93 -21.08 23.81
CA ARG A 69 -10.40 -20.38 22.60
C ARG A 69 -9.40 -19.29 22.20
N ARG A 70 -9.34 -18.98 20.90
CA ARG A 70 -8.66 -17.85 20.33
C ARG A 70 -9.62 -17.12 19.42
N ASP A 71 -9.67 -15.79 19.51
CA ASP A 71 -10.39 -14.93 18.60
C ASP A 71 -9.43 -13.90 18.02
N VAL A 72 -9.71 -13.44 16.80
CA VAL A 72 -8.99 -12.32 16.18
C VAL A 72 -9.43 -11.03 16.86
N SER A 73 -8.49 -10.32 17.49
CA SER A 73 -8.76 -9.03 18.12
C SER A 73 -8.45 -7.86 17.20
N GLU A 74 -7.41 -8.00 16.36
CA GLU A 74 -7.00 -6.98 15.40
C GLU A 74 -6.47 -7.65 14.14
N GLU A 75 -6.75 -7.04 13.00
CA GLU A 75 -6.22 -7.43 11.72
C GLU A 75 -5.74 -6.17 10.99
N GLU A 76 -4.53 -6.22 10.48
CA GLU A 76 -3.90 -5.10 9.79
C GLU A 76 -3.29 -5.55 8.47
N MET A 77 -3.45 -4.72 7.44
CA MET A 77 -2.70 -4.83 6.19
C MET A 77 -1.92 -3.54 5.98
N THR A 78 -0.64 -3.68 5.73
CA THR A 78 0.27 -2.55 5.52
C THR A 78 1.03 -2.70 4.21
N ALA A 79 1.35 -1.57 3.58
CA ALA A 79 2.29 -1.50 2.47
C ALA A 79 3.39 -0.49 2.82
N THR A 80 4.64 -0.85 2.56
CA THR A 80 5.80 0.03 2.80
C THR A 80 6.66 0.12 1.55
N PHE A 81 7.09 1.33 1.20
CA PHE A 81 7.96 1.63 0.07
C PHE A 81 8.58 3.02 0.25
N SER A 82 9.58 3.36 -0.54
CA SER A 82 10.21 4.68 -0.51
C SER A 82 10.15 5.33 -1.88
N LEU A 83 9.67 6.58 -1.95
CA LEU A 83 9.60 7.37 -3.17
C LEU A 83 10.88 8.17 -3.35
N GLU A 84 11.44 8.15 -4.55
CA GLU A 84 12.64 8.94 -4.93
C GLU A 84 12.28 10.27 -5.59
N GLN A 85 11.04 10.44 -6.05
CA GLN A 85 10.60 11.67 -6.70
C GLN A 85 9.93 12.62 -5.72
N TRP A 86 10.46 13.84 -5.68
CA TRP A 86 9.97 14.92 -4.85
C TRP A 86 9.12 15.88 -5.68
N ASN A 87 7.82 15.80 -5.50
CA ASN A 87 6.83 16.68 -6.11
C ASN A 87 5.69 16.98 -5.13
N ALA A 88 4.79 17.88 -5.48
CA ALA A 88 3.70 18.32 -4.62
C ALA A 88 2.79 17.17 -4.19
N GLU A 89 2.49 16.25 -5.11
CA GLU A 89 1.58 15.12 -4.88
C GLU A 89 2.22 14.09 -3.94
N ASN A 90 3.49 13.73 -4.17
CA ASN A 90 4.22 12.79 -3.33
C ASN A 90 4.43 13.33 -1.91
N PHE A 91 4.67 14.65 -1.78
CA PHE A 91 4.75 15.29 -0.47
C PHE A 91 3.41 15.25 0.26
N ALA A 92 2.31 15.65 -0.40
CA ALA A 92 0.99 15.60 0.20
C ALA A 92 0.62 14.17 0.62
N PHE A 93 0.92 13.17 -0.22
CA PHE A 93 0.67 11.76 0.11
C PHE A 93 1.53 11.29 1.29
N ALA A 94 2.84 11.56 1.28
CA ALA A 94 3.76 11.11 2.33
C ALA A 94 3.41 11.69 3.70
N PHE A 95 3.02 12.95 3.77
CA PHE A 95 2.71 13.64 5.03
C PHE A 95 1.21 13.59 5.40
N GLY A 96 0.40 12.81 4.69
CA GLY A 96 -1.00 12.56 5.03
C GLY A 96 -1.92 13.74 4.78
N GLY A 97 -1.64 14.56 3.77
CA GLY A 97 -2.41 15.75 3.41
C GLY A 97 -1.54 16.99 3.22
N GLY A 98 -2.11 18.17 3.43
CA GLY A 98 -1.43 19.45 3.22
C GLY A 98 -1.51 19.93 1.77
N GLU A 99 -1.02 21.13 1.53
CA GLU A 99 -1.07 21.75 0.21
C GLU A 99 0.21 22.50 -0.15
N VAL A 100 0.48 22.62 -1.45
CA VAL A 100 1.56 23.44 -1.99
C VAL A 100 0.99 24.73 -2.51
N ILE A 101 1.46 25.85 -1.98
CA ILE A 101 1.07 27.19 -2.41
C ILE A 101 2.25 27.91 -3.09
N GLU A 102 1.99 28.67 -4.13
CA GLU A 102 2.97 29.56 -4.74
C GLU A 102 2.97 30.89 -3.98
N THR A 103 4.04 31.18 -3.26
CA THR A 103 4.17 32.42 -2.46
C THR A 103 4.73 33.60 -3.27
N SER A 104 5.49 33.30 -4.31
CA SER A 104 6.03 34.26 -5.29
C SER A 104 6.31 33.49 -6.58
N PRO A 105 6.43 34.15 -7.75
CA PRO A 105 6.69 33.48 -9.02
C PRO A 105 7.87 32.50 -8.94
N GLY A 106 7.59 31.20 -9.09
CA GLY A 106 8.58 30.12 -9.02
C GLY A 106 9.05 29.72 -7.62
N ILE A 107 8.41 30.23 -6.54
CA ILE A 107 8.71 29.86 -5.16
C ILE A 107 7.48 29.19 -4.54
N PHE A 108 7.64 27.90 -4.21
CA PHE A 108 6.59 27.07 -3.68
C PHE A 108 6.84 26.78 -2.19
N LYS A 109 5.77 26.84 -1.40
CA LYS A 109 5.74 26.48 0.01
C LYS A 109 4.78 25.33 0.21
N TYR A 110 5.23 24.28 0.88
CA TYR A 110 4.34 23.22 1.35
C TYR A 110 3.87 23.55 2.77
N GLU A 111 2.56 23.54 2.98
CA GLU A 111 1.94 23.68 4.29
C GLU A 111 1.52 22.31 4.80
N PHE A 112 2.12 21.90 5.92
CA PHE A 112 1.81 20.62 6.56
C PHE A 112 0.38 20.64 7.11
N PRO A 113 -0.33 19.48 7.09
CA PRO A 113 -1.63 19.38 7.72
C PRO A 113 -1.52 19.67 9.22
N THR A 114 -2.53 20.31 9.79
CA THR A 114 -2.59 20.60 11.24
C THR A 114 -3.30 19.48 11.96
N GLY A 115 -3.06 19.34 13.28
CA GLY A 115 -3.49 18.17 14.06
C GLY A 115 -5.00 17.90 14.14
N ASP A 116 -5.84 18.83 13.73
CA ASP A 116 -7.30 18.65 13.66
C ASP A 116 -7.77 18.24 12.24
N ASP A 117 -6.87 18.23 11.26
CA ASP A 117 -7.18 17.78 9.92
C ASP A 117 -7.29 16.25 9.92
N ALA A 118 -8.36 15.74 9.34
CA ALA A 118 -8.48 14.30 9.13
C ALA A 118 -7.33 13.82 8.25
N LEU A 119 -6.74 12.67 8.60
CA LEU A 119 -5.75 12.02 7.77
C LEU A 119 -6.32 11.82 6.36
N ASP A 120 -5.57 12.21 5.34
CA ASP A 120 -5.99 12.07 3.96
C ASP A 120 -6.06 10.58 3.60
N GLU A 121 -7.28 10.10 3.36
CA GLU A 121 -7.54 8.72 3.00
C GLU A 121 -7.48 8.55 1.49
N LYS A 122 -6.73 7.58 1.04
CA LYS A 122 -6.59 7.24 -0.37
C LYS A 122 -6.82 5.76 -0.62
N ALA A 123 -7.15 5.41 -1.84
CA ALA A 123 -6.98 4.08 -2.37
C ALA A 123 -5.56 3.92 -2.92
N LEU A 124 -4.98 2.72 -2.81
CA LEU A 124 -3.62 2.41 -3.26
C LEU A 124 -3.62 1.17 -4.14
N VAL A 125 -2.91 1.21 -5.26
CA VAL A 125 -2.68 0.05 -6.13
C VAL A 125 -1.19 -0.08 -6.38
N ILE A 126 -0.67 -1.28 -6.16
CA ILE A 126 0.70 -1.67 -6.50
C ILE A 126 0.61 -2.73 -7.61
N ARG A 127 1.26 -2.49 -8.73
CA ARG A 127 1.35 -3.40 -9.87
C ARG A 127 2.79 -3.78 -10.14
N TRP A 128 3.02 -5.03 -10.47
CA TRP A 128 4.31 -5.52 -10.94
C TRP A 128 4.12 -6.65 -11.94
N ASN A 129 5.19 -6.99 -12.64
CA ASN A 129 5.17 -8.08 -13.60
C ASN A 129 6.44 -8.95 -13.48
N ASP A 130 6.31 -10.19 -13.93
CA ASP A 130 7.40 -11.13 -14.15
C ASP A 130 7.23 -11.79 -15.53
N GLY A 131 7.94 -11.25 -16.50
CA GLY A 131 7.72 -11.60 -17.92
C GLY A 131 6.31 -11.23 -18.37
N ASP A 132 5.53 -12.22 -18.81
CA ASP A 132 4.16 -12.04 -19.29
C ASP A 132 3.10 -12.10 -18.16
N ARG A 133 3.51 -12.45 -16.93
CA ARG A 133 2.62 -12.56 -15.77
C ARG A 133 2.48 -11.21 -15.08
N ASN A 134 1.26 -10.83 -14.79
CA ASN A 134 0.96 -9.54 -14.16
C ASN A 134 0.30 -9.75 -12.80
N TYR A 135 0.66 -8.90 -11.88
CA TYR A 135 0.21 -8.95 -10.49
C TYR A 135 -0.26 -7.58 -10.04
N GLN A 136 -1.32 -7.56 -9.26
CA GLN A 136 -1.85 -6.35 -8.66
C GLN A 136 -2.27 -6.63 -7.22
N ILE A 137 -1.85 -5.79 -6.29
CA ILE A 137 -2.46 -5.68 -4.98
C ILE A 137 -3.11 -4.31 -4.87
N ALA A 138 -4.34 -4.28 -4.39
CA ALA A 138 -5.14 -3.07 -4.29
C ALA A 138 -5.71 -2.93 -2.89
N PHE A 139 -5.67 -1.72 -2.37
CA PHE A 139 -6.21 -1.29 -1.10
C PHE A 139 -7.32 -0.29 -1.40
N ASP A 140 -8.57 -0.62 -1.04
CA ASP A 140 -9.74 0.21 -1.32
C ASP A 140 -9.71 1.53 -0.57
N ARG A 141 -9.12 1.50 0.64
CA ARG A 141 -9.04 2.64 1.54
C ARG A 141 -7.92 2.45 2.55
N GLY A 142 -7.20 3.51 2.82
CA GLY A 142 -6.17 3.55 3.86
C GLY A 142 -5.54 4.93 3.93
N ASN A 143 -4.56 5.07 4.79
CA ASN A 143 -3.81 6.30 4.97
C ASN A 143 -2.35 6.03 5.32
N VAL A 144 -1.52 7.05 5.19
CA VAL A 144 -0.14 7.03 5.67
C VAL A 144 -0.15 7.31 7.17
N THR A 145 0.31 6.37 7.97
CA THR A 145 0.25 6.42 9.44
C THR A 145 1.61 6.37 10.10
N GLU A 146 2.65 5.96 9.37
CA GLU A 146 3.99 5.88 9.93
C GLU A 146 4.67 7.25 9.91
N GLN A 147 5.60 7.43 10.85
CA GLN A 147 6.41 8.63 10.91
C GLN A 147 7.30 8.71 9.68
N VAL A 148 7.19 9.79 8.92
CA VAL A 148 8.03 10.05 7.75
C VAL A 148 9.36 10.64 8.24
N GLU A 149 10.43 9.86 8.18
CA GLU A 149 11.78 10.32 8.47
C GLU A 149 12.58 10.47 7.18
N VAL A 150 12.82 11.70 6.77
CA VAL A 150 13.58 12.00 5.56
C VAL A 150 15.05 12.22 5.92
N ALA A 151 15.91 11.31 5.45
CA ALA A 151 17.35 11.42 5.62
C ALA A 151 18.01 12.15 4.43
N LEU A 152 18.57 13.33 4.66
CA LEU A 152 19.32 14.08 3.65
C LEU A 152 20.81 13.74 3.77
N LYS A 153 21.33 12.93 2.84
CA LYS A 153 22.70 12.45 2.82
C LYS A 153 23.40 12.89 1.53
N ARG A 154 24.72 13.08 1.62
CA ARG A 154 25.53 13.43 0.45
C ARG A 154 25.74 12.26 -0.53
N SER A 155 25.68 11.05 -0.01
CA SER A 155 26.00 9.80 -0.75
C SER A 155 24.79 9.06 -1.29
N ASP A 156 23.58 9.47 -0.93
CA ASP A 156 22.33 8.80 -1.27
C ASP A 156 21.29 9.78 -1.80
N LEU A 157 20.35 9.26 -2.58
CA LEU A 157 19.16 10.03 -2.94
C LEU A 157 18.31 10.29 -1.69
N ALA A 158 17.71 11.46 -1.64
CA ALA A 158 16.74 11.77 -0.61
C ALA A 158 15.42 11.06 -0.96
N GLN A 159 14.93 10.24 -0.05
CA GLN A 159 13.74 9.42 -0.23
C GLN A 159 12.62 9.86 0.72
N LEU A 160 11.38 9.63 0.30
CA LEU A 160 10.18 9.77 1.13
C LEU A 160 9.71 8.36 1.52
N PRO A 161 10.03 7.88 2.73
CA PRO A 161 9.54 6.58 3.19
C PRO A 161 8.05 6.65 3.47
N ILE A 162 7.31 5.67 2.98
CA ILE A 162 5.85 5.57 3.10
C ILE A 162 5.51 4.31 3.90
N GLY A 163 4.77 4.49 4.98
CA GLY A 163 4.08 3.43 5.70
C GLY A 163 2.58 3.60 5.55
N TYR A 164 1.98 2.86 4.62
CA TYR A 164 0.55 2.91 4.32
C TYR A 164 -0.18 1.78 5.04
N LYS A 165 -1.30 2.12 5.70
CA LYS A 165 -2.12 1.18 6.47
C LYS A 165 -3.53 1.14 5.90
N ALA A 166 -4.02 -0.08 5.62
CA ALA A 166 -5.39 -0.28 5.17
C ALA A 166 -6.39 0.05 6.28
N LEU A 167 -7.52 0.59 5.88
CA LEU A 167 -8.73 0.74 6.67
C LEU A 167 -9.81 -0.21 6.16
N ALA A 168 -10.85 -0.42 6.95
CA ALA A 168 -12.01 -1.19 6.52
C ALA A 168 -12.59 -0.61 5.22
N ALA A 169 -13.05 -1.48 4.33
CA ALA A 169 -13.69 -1.06 3.09
C ALA A 169 -14.91 -0.19 3.39
N PRO A 170 -15.23 0.82 2.56
CA PRO A 170 -16.37 1.69 2.78
C PRO A 170 -17.67 0.89 2.92
N GLY A 171 -18.36 1.05 4.05
CA GLY A 171 -19.62 0.37 4.33
C GLY A 171 -19.52 -1.12 4.66
N SER A 172 -18.34 -1.62 4.97
CA SER A 172 -18.08 -3.02 5.32
C SER A 172 -17.04 -3.12 6.42
N ASP A 173 -17.11 -4.18 7.24
CA ASP A 173 -16.03 -4.53 8.20
C ASP A 173 -14.95 -5.41 7.55
N ALA A 174 -15.05 -5.68 6.24
CA ALA A 174 -14.04 -6.46 5.54
C ALA A 174 -12.77 -5.63 5.31
N ILE A 175 -11.65 -6.30 5.34
CA ILE A 175 -10.39 -5.74 4.88
C ILE A 175 -10.56 -5.39 3.39
N GLY A 176 -10.47 -4.12 3.06
CA GLY A 176 -10.56 -3.62 1.68
C GLY A 176 -9.24 -3.83 0.93
N VAL A 177 -8.74 -5.06 0.90
CA VAL A 177 -7.50 -5.40 0.18
C VAL A 177 -7.75 -6.60 -0.72
N SER A 178 -7.40 -6.46 -1.98
CA SER A 178 -7.53 -7.51 -2.99
C SER A 178 -6.21 -7.77 -3.71
N PHE A 179 -5.96 -9.04 -4.03
CA PHE A 179 -4.85 -9.46 -4.87
C PHE A 179 -5.41 -10.08 -6.15
N VAL A 180 -4.91 -9.63 -7.28
CA VAL A 180 -5.36 -10.08 -8.61
C VAL A 180 -4.13 -10.39 -9.47
N THR A 181 -4.20 -11.50 -10.19
CA THR A 181 -3.14 -11.92 -11.11
C THR A 181 -3.72 -12.69 -12.29
N ASP A 182 -3.02 -12.67 -13.42
CA ASP A 182 -3.26 -13.52 -14.58
C ASP A 182 -2.31 -14.73 -14.63
N ASP A 183 -1.53 -14.97 -13.57
CA ASP A 183 -0.60 -16.10 -13.48
C ASP A 183 -1.37 -17.43 -13.39
N PRO A 184 -1.13 -18.36 -14.33
CA PRO A 184 -1.78 -19.69 -14.32
C PRO A 184 -1.50 -20.52 -13.07
N ALA A 185 -0.44 -20.24 -12.33
CA ALA A 185 -0.13 -20.91 -11.06
C ALA A 185 -1.22 -20.69 -9.99
N PHE A 186 -2.04 -19.64 -10.13
CA PHE A 186 -3.18 -19.35 -9.24
C PHE A 186 -4.50 -20.02 -9.69
N THR A 187 -4.45 -20.88 -10.70
CA THR A 187 -5.66 -21.63 -11.10
C THR A 187 -6.15 -22.51 -9.94
N PRO A 188 -7.42 -22.39 -9.49
CA PRO A 188 -7.93 -23.20 -8.39
C PRO A 188 -7.79 -24.69 -8.66
N VAL A 189 -7.24 -25.43 -7.69
CA VAL A 189 -7.10 -26.89 -7.79
C VAL A 189 -8.49 -27.51 -7.61
N GLY A 190 -9.05 -28.09 -8.67
CA GLY A 190 -10.31 -28.84 -8.62
C GLY A 190 -11.52 -28.13 -9.22
N SER A 191 -11.33 -27.16 -10.12
CA SER A 191 -12.41 -26.65 -10.98
C SER A 191 -12.56 -27.48 -12.25
#